data_b4fc68684074bfff5ae71f69b739a1ce
#
_entry.id   b4fc68684074bfff5ae71f69b739a1ce
#
_cell.length_a   1.000
_cell.length_b   1.000
_cell.length_c   1.000
_cell.angle_alpha   90.00
_cell.angle_beta   90.00
_cell.angle_gamma   90.00
#
_symmetry.space_group_name_H-M   'P 1'
#
loop_
_entity.id
_entity.type
_entity.pdbx_description
1 polymer ?
#
loop_
_entity_poly.entity_id
_entity_poly.type
_entity_poly.pdbx_seq_one_letter_code
_entity_poly.pdbx_strand_id
1 'polypeptide(L)'
;MMNASAMDRQAVYEDYERTRRTFHQLLDSASTADLARPTRGTKWTNGQLLWHMLFGYIVVRALLVLVRVFGRLPRGVGKAFARLLNAGTVPFDWVNYAGPLGAVKVFGPRRMAVAFDRVLDSLQRRLAAESDADLARGMHYPVRWDPFFKDFMTLADIYRYPTQHFDFHHRQLTLDSDDGRGGKPEVS
;
A
#
# COMPACT_ATOMS: atom_id res chain seq x y z
N MET A 1 13.54 -30.37 -8.40
CA MET A 1 12.35 -29.53 -8.45
C MET A 1 12.26 -28.79 -7.11
N MET A 2 12.64 -27.52 -7.08
CA MET A 2 12.48 -26.69 -5.88
C MET A 2 10.97 -26.50 -5.65
N ASN A 3 10.50 -26.97 -4.51
CA ASN A 3 9.15 -26.73 -4.03
C ASN A 3 9.00 -25.21 -3.92
N ALA A 4 8.23 -24.57 -4.82
CA ALA A 4 7.83 -23.18 -4.62
C ALA A 4 7.05 -23.17 -3.31
N SER A 5 7.66 -22.62 -2.26
CA SER A 5 7.05 -22.53 -0.93
C SER A 5 5.65 -21.96 -1.09
N ALA A 6 4.64 -22.74 -0.70
CA ALA A 6 3.25 -22.26 -0.67
C ALA A 6 3.23 -20.92 0.07
N MET A 7 2.45 -19.95 -0.43
CA MET A 7 2.30 -18.66 0.24
C MET A 7 1.76 -18.88 1.65
N ASP A 8 2.47 -18.38 2.64
CA ASP A 8 1.94 -18.30 3.99
C ASP A 8 0.83 -17.22 4.05
N ARG A 9 -0.42 -17.68 3.94
CA ARG A 9 -1.61 -16.81 4.00
C ARG A 9 -1.80 -16.21 5.38
N GLN A 10 -1.46 -16.98 6.42
CA GLN A 10 -1.60 -16.55 7.80
C GLN A 10 -0.70 -15.34 8.08
N ALA A 11 0.55 -15.37 7.62
CA ALA A 11 1.45 -14.23 7.74
C ALA A 11 0.91 -12.97 7.06
N VAL A 12 0.24 -13.11 5.89
CA VAL A 12 -0.38 -11.96 5.22
C VAL A 12 -1.58 -11.43 6.00
N TYR A 13 -2.40 -12.29 6.60
CA TYR A 13 -3.50 -11.85 7.48
C TYR A 13 -2.98 -11.10 8.70
N GLU A 14 -1.95 -11.61 9.36
CA GLU A 14 -1.32 -10.97 10.51
C GLU A 14 -0.73 -9.61 10.14
N ASP A 15 -0.07 -9.50 9.00
CA ASP A 15 0.44 -8.26 8.45
C ASP A 15 -0.67 -7.24 8.17
N TYR A 16 -1.80 -7.67 7.59
CA TYR A 16 -2.94 -6.80 7.34
C TYR A 16 -3.58 -6.30 8.64
N GLU A 17 -3.72 -7.16 9.64
CA GLU A 17 -4.24 -6.75 10.96
C GLU A 17 -3.26 -5.87 11.72
N ARG A 18 -1.96 -6.09 11.59
CA ARG A 18 -0.93 -5.20 12.12
C ARG A 18 -1.05 -3.81 11.48
N THR A 19 -1.10 -3.73 10.16
CA THR A 19 -1.21 -2.44 9.46
C THR A 19 -2.54 -1.75 9.75
N ARG A 20 -3.65 -2.50 9.92
CA ARG A 20 -4.95 -1.97 10.36
C ARG A 20 -4.81 -1.25 11.69
N ARG A 21 -4.30 -1.95 12.71
CA ARG A 21 -4.10 -1.37 14.04
C ARG A 21 -3.21 -0.12 14.01
N THR A 22 -2.07 -0.22 13.33
CA THR A 22 -1.14 0.91 13.19
C THR A 22 -1.79 2.11 12.52
N PHE A 23 -2.57 1.89 11.44
CA PHE A 23 -3.23 2.98 10.71
C PHE A 23 -4.28 3.69 11.57
N HIS A 24 -5.09 2.93 12.34
CA HIS A 24 -6.03 3.50 13.29
C HIS A 24 -5.31 4.30 14.38
N GLN A 25 -4.26 3.75 14.99
CA GLN A 25 -3.47 4.45 16.02
C GLN A 25 -2.92 5.78 15.51
N LEU A 26 -2.37 5.80 14.28
CA LEU A 26 -1.85 7.03 13.65
C LEU A 26 -2.95 8.08 13.43
N LEU A 27 -4.15 7.66 13.02
CA LEU A 27 -5.27 8.58 12.81
C LEU A 27 -5.88 9.09 14.11
N ASP A 28 -5.96 8.24 15.12
CA ASP A 28 -6.57 8.57 16.43
C ASP A 28 -5.68 9.47 17.28
N SER A 29 -4.35 9.32 17.18
CA SER A 29 -3.37 10.13 17.91
C SER A 29 -3.08 11.47 17.24
N ALA A 30 -3.31 11.61 15.92
CA ALA A 30 -2.92 12.80 15.17
C ALA A 30 -3.92 13.96 15.35
N SER A 31 -3.45 15.11 15.79
CA SER A 31 -4.19 16.35 15.70
C SER A 31 -4.27 16.88 14.26
N THR A 32 -5.13 17.85 14.01
CA THR A 32 -5.20 18.55 12.72
C THR A 32 -3.84 19.19 12.35
N ALA A 33 -3.12 19.72 13.35
CA ALA A 33 -1.80 20.30 13.14
C ALA A 33 -0.77 19.23 12.76
N ASP A 34 -0.82 18.05 13.38
CA ASP A 34 0.05 16.92 13.05
C ASP A 34 -0.16 16.44 11.62
N LEU A 35 -1.41 16.33 11.20
CA LEU A 35 -1.77 15.94 9.84
C LEU A 35 -1.30 16.96 8.76
N ALA A 36 -1.17 18.23 9.14
CA ALA A 36 -0.70 19.29 8.25
C ALA A 36 0.84 19.39 8.19
N ARG A 37 1.58 18.75 9.11
CA ARG A 37 3.06 18.78 9.12
C ARG A 37 3.65 18.05 7.91
N PRO A 38 4.78 18.56 7.35
CA PRO A 38 5.52 17.88 6.28
C PRO A 38 6.07 16.52 6.75
N THR A 39 6.10 15.56 5.86
CA THR A 39 6.75 14.26 6.07
C THR A 39 8.24 14.30 5.78
N ARG A 40 8.98 13.25 6.12
CA ARG A 40 10.40 13.09 5.81
C ARG A 40 10.58 12.51 4.40
N GLY A 41 11.34 13.19 3.55
CA GLY A 41 11.75 12.68 2.24
C GLY A 41 10.64 12.61 1.19
N THR A 42 9.47 13.22 1.44
CA THR A 42 8.42 13.37 0.43
C THR A 42 7.98 14.83 0.31
N LYS A 43 7.14 15.13 -0.70
CA LYS A 43 6.52 16.46 -0.88
C LYS A 43 5.13 16.54 -0.20
N TRP A 44 4.73 15.54 0.56
CA TRP A 44 3.41 15.44 1.17
C TRP A 44 3.42 15.83 2.65
N THR A 45 2.27 16.20 3.14
CA THR A 45 1.99 16.27 4.58
C THR A 45 1.67 14.88 5.12
N ASN A 46 1.67 14.72 6.47
CA ASN A 46 1.30 13.46 7.10
C ASN A 46 -0.08 12.96 6.65
N GLY A 47 -1.08 13.84 6.60
CA GLY A 47 -2.43 13.47 6.14
C GLY A 47 -2.46 12.99 4.70
N GLN A 48 -1.69 13.65 3.81
CA GLN A 48 -1.57 13.25 2.41
C GLN A 48 -0.86 11.90 2.26
N LEU A 49 0.19 11.67 3.06
CA LEU A 49 0.92 10.39 3.04
C LEU A 49 0.06 9.26 3.61
N LEU A 50 -0.68 9.48 4.68
CA LEU A 50 -1.65 8.49 5.21
C LEU A 50 -2.69 8.12 4.15
N TRP A 51 -3.23 9.10 3.41
CA TRP A 51 -4.12 8.80 2.30
C TRP A 51 -3.43 8.00 1.20
N HIS A 52 -2.18 8.33 0.86
CA HIS A 52 -1.40 7.58 -0.14
C HIS A 52 -1.16 6.13 0.30
N MET A 53 -0.89 5.90 1.58
CA MET A 53 -0.77 4.54 2.12
C MET A 53 -2.07 3.75 1.97
N LEU A 54 -3.23 4.35 2.28
CA LEU A 54 -4.54 3.75 1.98
C LEU A 54 -4.72 3.49 0.48
N PHE A 55 -4.34 4.45 -0.37
CA PHE A 55 -4.48 4.34 -1.82
C PHE A 55 -3.70 3.14 -2.38
N GLY A 56 -2.53 2.83 -1.83
CA GLY A 56 -1.76 1.64 -2.18
C GLY A 56 -2.57 0.35 -2.05
N TYR A 57 -3.32 0.19 -0.96
CA TYR A 57 -4.22 -0.96 -0.78
C TYR A 57 -5.40 -0.96 -1.75
N ILE A 58 -5.95 0.21 -2.09
CA ILE A 58 -7.03 0.34 -3.08
C ILE A 58 -6.54 -0.09 -4.47
N VAL A 59 -5.36 0.34 -4.88
CA VAL A 59 -4.74 0.00 -6.16
C VAL A 59 -4.50 -1.51 -6.27
N VAL A 60 -4.09 -2.16 -5.20
CA VAL A 60 -3.90 -3.63 -5.17
C VAL A 60 -5.15 -4.38 -5.66
N ARG A 61 -6.35 -3.92 -5.33
CA ARG A 61 -7.59 -4.55 -5.82
C ARG A 61 -7.68 -4.56 -7.35
N ALA A 62 -7.22 -3.50 -8.01
CA ALA A 62 -7.16 -3.44 -9.48
C ALA A 62 -6.03 -4.34 -10.01
N LEU A 63 -4.87 -4.32 -9.36
CA LEU A 63 -3.73 -5.17 -9.72
C LEU A 63 -4.07 -6.66 -9.63
N LEU A 64 -4.84 -7.09 -8.64
CA LEU A 64 -5.32 -8.47 -8.53
C LEU A 64 -6.14 -8.89 -9.77
N VAL A 65 -6.98 -8.01 -10.29
CA VAL A 65 -7.76 -8.27 -11.51
C VAL A 65 -6.83 -8.39 -12.71
N LEU A 66 -5.87 -7.47 -12.85
CA LEU A 66 -4.89 -7.50 -13.94
C LEU A 66 -4.11 -8.81 -13.94
N VAL A 67 -3.58 -9.26 -12.81
CA VAL A 67 -2.84 -10.53 -12.73
C VAL A 67 -3.73 -11.72 -13.09
N ARG A 68 -4.99 -11.74 -12.65
CA ARG A 68 -5.91 -12.83 -13.01
C ARG A 68 -6.18 -12.91 -14.52
N VAL A 69 -6.29 -11.76 -15.18
CA VAL A 69 -6.51 -11.69 -16.64
C VAL A 69 -5.22 -12.02 -17.38
N PHE A 70 -4.16 -11.27 -17.15
CA PHE A 70 -2.90 -11.39 -17.89
C PHE A 70 -2.12 -12.66 -17.53
N GLY A 71 -2.28 -13.18 -16.32
CA GLY A 71 -1.66 -14.44 -15.89
C GLY A 71 -2.22 -15.68 -16.60
N ARG A 72 -3.33 -15.53 -17.36
CA ARG A 72 -3.91 -16.57 -18.23
C ARG A 72 -3.51 -16.38 -19.70
N LEU A 73 -2.92 -15.26 -20.06
CA LEU A 73 -2.51 -14.93 -21.42
C LEU A 73 -1.06 -15.36 -21.68
N PRO A 74 -0.65 -15.53 -22.94
CA PRO A 74 0.75 -15.77 -23.28
C PRO A 74 1.66 -14.68 -22.68
N ARG A 75 2.81 -15.09 -22.15
CA ARG A 75 3.77 -14.18 -21.47
C ARG A 75 4.14 -12.93 -22.28
N GLY A 76 4.19 -13.05 -23.62
CA GLY A 76 4.47 -11.93 -24.52
C GLY A 76 3.46 -10.80 -24.42
N VAL A 77 2.18 -11.10 -24.21
CA VAL A 77 1.11 -10.11 -24.06
C VAL A 77 1.30 -9.31 -22.77
N GLY A 78 1.56 -9.97 -21.64
CA GLY A 78 1.83 -9.32 -20.36
C GLY A 78 3.08 -8.42 -20.44
N LYS A 79 4.14 -8.87 -21.13
CA LYS A 79 5.36 -8.09 -21.33
C LYS A 79 5.12 -6.84 -22.20
N ALA A 80 4.35 -6.96 -23.27
CA ALA A 80 3.97 -5.81 -24.11
C ALA A 80 3.14 -4.79 -23.32
N PHE A 81 2.18 -5.27 -22.54
CA PHE A 81 1.35 -4.42 -21.67
C PHE A 81 2.19 -3.71 -20.60
N ALA A 82 3.10 -4.39 -19.93
CA ALA A 82 4.00 -3.76 -18.94
C ALA A 82 4.89 -2.67 -19.57
N ARG A 83 5.35 -2.88 -20.81
CA ARG A 83 6.09 -1.83 -21.57
C ARG A 83 5.22 -0.62 -21.85
N LEU A 84 3.95 -0.83 -22.25
CA LEU A 84 3.00 0.27 -22.46
C LEU A 84 2.77 1.06 -21.17
N LEU A 85 2.58 0.38 -20.04
CA LEU A 85 2.43 1.03 -18.74
C LEU A 85 3.70 1.79 -18.32
N ASN A 86 4.90 1.23 -18.56
CA ASN A 86 6.16 1.95 -18.32
C ASN A 86 6.32 3.21 -19.20
N ALA A 87 5.78 3.21 -20.41
CA ALA A 87 5.73 4.42 -21.24
C ALA A 87 4.78 5.49 -20.66
N GLY A 88 3.74 5.05 -19.94
CA GLY A 88 2.79 5.91 -19.23
C GLY A 88 3.22 6.35 -17.82
N THR A 89 4.51 6.22 -17.46
CA THR A 89 4.99 6.57 -16.10
C THR A 89 4.72 8.03 -15.75
N VAL A 90 4.97 8.98 -16.65
CA VAL A 90 4.79 10.42 -16.38
C VAL A 90 3.35 10.78 -15.97
N PRO A 91 2.30 10.42 -16.74
CA PRO A 91 0.92 10.65 -16.29
C PRO A 91 0.56 9.88 -15.02
N PHE A 92 1.11 8.68 -14.80
CA PHE A 92 0.92 7.93 -13.56
C PHE A 92 1.51 8.68 -12.36
N ASP A 93 2.76 9.17 -12.47
CA ASP A 93 3.42 9.93 -11.41
C ASP A 93 2.65 11.19 -11.05
N TRP A 94 2.08 11.87 -12.06
CA TRP A 94 1.24 13.04 -11.82
C TRP A 94 -0.04 12.69 -11.05
N VAL A 95 -0.74 11.64 -11.43
CA VAL A 95 -1.95 11.16 -10.73
C VAL A 95 -1.61 10.71 -9.31
N ASN A 96 -0.50 9.98 -9.16
CA ASN A 96 -0.01 9.49 -7.87
C ASN A 96 0.38 10.65 -6.93
N TYR A 97 0.94 11.73 -7.48
CA TYR A 97 1.29 12.93 -6.72
C TYR A 97 0.06 13.79 -6.39
N ALA A 98 -0.78 14.08 -7.38
CA ALA A 98 -1.91 14.99 -7.22
C ALA A 98 -3.10 14.37 -6.48
N GLY A 99 -3.26 13.04 -6.56
CA GLY A 99 -4.34 12.32 -5.90
C GLY A 99 -4.44 12.60 -4.39
N PRO A 100 -3.36 12.45 -3.61
CA PRO A 100 -3.33 12.77 -2.18
C PRO A 100 -3.67 14.23 -1.88
N LEU A 101 -3.26 15.18 -2.73
CA LEU A 101 -3.53 16.61 -2.53
C LEU A 101 -5.02 16.95 -2.56
N GLY A 102 -5.76 16.29 -3.46
CA GLY A 102 -7.22 16.46 -3.56
C GLY A 102 -7.99 15.63 -2.54
N ALA A 103 -7.53 14.41 -2.32
CA ALA A 103 -8.26 13.43 -1.52
C ALA A 103 -8.37 13.81 -0.04
N VAL A 104 -7.32 14.36 0.59
CA VAL A 104 -7.37 14.79 2.00
C VAL A 104 -8.40 15.90 2.26
N LYS A 105 -8.77 16.67 1.24
CA LYS A 105 -9.84 17.70 1.37
C LYS A 105 -11.23 17.06 1.50
N VAL A 106 -11.39 15.84 1.00
CA VAL A 106 -12.67 15.10 0.99
C VAL A 106 -12.68 13.99 2.02
N PHE A 107 -11.53 13.35 2.25
CA PHE A 107 -11.38 12.23 3.17
C PHE A 107 -10.74 12.70 4.47
N GLY A 108 -11.57 13.02 5.47
CA GLY A 108 -11.08 13.21 6.84
C GLY A 108 -10.66 11.87 7.49
N PRO A 109 -10.00 11.90 8.66
CA PRO A 109 -9.45 10.71 9.34
C PRO A 109 -10.44 9.55 9.47
N ARG A 110 -11.67 9.83 9.91
CA ARG A 110 -12.72 8.80 10.06
C ARG A 110 -13.08 8.11 8.75
N ARG A 111 -13.13 8.84 7.63
CA ARG A 111 -13.42 8.26 6.31
C ARG A 111 -12.25 7.43 5.80
N MET A 112 -11.01 7.86 6.08
CA MET A 112 -9.82 7.08 5.76
C MET A 112 -9.81 5.76 6.55
N ALA A 113 -10.07 5.78 7.85
CA ALA A 113 -10.16 4.58 8.68
C ALA A 113 -11.19 3.57 8.13
N VAL A 114 -12.42 4.01 7.90
CA VAL A 114 -13.49 3.15 7.34
C VAL A 114 -13.13 2.61 5.95
N ALA A 115 -12.51 3.43 5.11
CA ALA A 115 -12.08 2.99 3.77
C ALA A 115 -10.95 1.95 3.87
N PHE A 116 -10.01 2.13 4.81
CA PHE A 116 -8.93 1.20 5.06
C PHE A 116 -9.44 -0.16 5.51
N ASP A 117 -10.36 -0.18 6.49
CA ASP A 117 -11.01 -1.41 6.94
C ASP A 117 -11.70 -2.16 5.80
N ARG A 118 -12.52 -1.45 5.01
CA ARG A 118 -13.24 -2.06 3.88
C ARG A 118 -12.31 -2.66 2.83
N VAL A 119 -11.19 -2.01 2.54
CA VAL A 119 -10.26 -2.54 1.55
C VAL A 119 -9.51 -3.75 2.08
N LEU A 120 -9.07 -3.73 3.36
CA LEU A 120 -8.43 -4.88 4.00
C LEU A 120 -9.37 -6.09 4.07
N ASP A 121 -10.61 -5.90 4.54
CA ASP A 121 -11.62 -6.97 4.56
C ASP A 121 -11.87 -7.56 3.17
N SER A 122 -11.90 -6.71 2.15
CA SER A 122 -12.05 -7.17 0.77
C SER A 122 -10.86 -7.99 0.29
N LEU A 123 -9.63 -7.57 0.64
CA LEU A 123 -8.41 -8.29 0.27
C LEU A 123 -8.30 -9.63 1.01
N GLN A 124 -8.63 -9.66 2.31
CA GLN A 124 -8.63 -10.89 3.10
C GLN A 124 -9.64 -11.91 2.56
N ARG A 125 -10.88 -11.50 2.28
CA ARG A 125 -11.89 -12.39 1.67
C ARG A 125 -11.44 -12.93 0.30
N ARG A 126 -10.77 -12.10 -0.51
CA ARG A 126 -10.24 -12.54 -1.80
C ARG A 126 -9.10 -13.53 -1.63
N LEU A 127 -8.16 -13.25 -0.71
CA LEU A 127 -7.04 -14.14 -0.41
C LEU A 127 -7.52 -15.52 0.08
N ALA A 128 -8.57 -15.54 0.92
CA ALA A 128 -9.18 -16.79 1.39
C ALA A 128 -9.74 -17.65 0.25
N ALA A 129 -10.22 -17.02 -0.81
CA ALA A 129 -10.82 -17.69 -1.97
C ALA A 129 -9.81 -18.10 -3.05
N GLU A 130 -8.53 -17.67 -2.96
CA GLU A 130 -7.51 -18.04 -3.96
C GLU A 130 -7.05 -19.50 -3.78
N SER A 131 -6.89 -20.20 -4.89
CA SER A 131 -6.15 -21.47 -4.89
C SER A 131 -4.63 -21.21 -4.93
N ASP A 132 -3.82 -22.20 -4.54
CA ASP A 132 -2.36 -22.10 -4.66
C ASP A 132 -1.91 -21.96 -6.12
N ALA A 133 -2.64 -22.59 -7.04
CA ALA A 133 -2.43 -22.43 -8.47
C ALA A 133 -2.71 -21.01 -8.96
N ASP A 134 -3.73 -20.33 -8.41
CA ASP A 134 -3.99 -18.93 -8.72
C ASP A 134 -2.93 -18.01 -8.11
N LEU A 135 -2.52 -18.24 -6.87
CA LEU A 135 -1.46 -17.47 -6.21
C LEU A 135 -0.12 -17.54 -6.94
N ALA A 136 0.17 -18.66 -7.62
CA ALA A 136 1.37 -18.84 -8.42
C ALA A 136 1.31 -18.15 -9.80
N ARG A 137 0.12 -17.73 -10.26
CA ARG A 137 -0.01 -16.99 -11.52
C ARG A 137 0.57 -15.60 -11.40
N GLY A 138 1.20 -15.13 -12.47
CA GLY A 138 1.83 -13.82 -12.47
C GLY A 138 1.86 -13.19 -13.86
N MET A 139 2.28 -11.92 -13.90
CA MET A 139 2.48 -11.16 -15.13
C MET A 139 3.70 -10.24 -15.00
N HIS A 140 4.15 -9.69 -16.12
CA HIS A 140 5.15 -8.62 -16.10
C HIS A 140 4.54 -7.31 -15.59
N TYR A 141 5.31 -6.58 -14.77
CA TYR A 141 4.90 -5.34 -14.13
C TYR A 141 5.73 -4.13 -14.58
N PRO A 142 5.17 -2.92 -14.53
CA PRO A 142 5.89 -1.69 -14.82
C PRO A 142 6.79 -1.32 -13.63
N VAL A 143 8.03 -1.81 -13.61
CA VAL A 143 9.02 -1.60 -12.54
C VAL A 143 9.37 -0.14 -12.25
N ARG A 144 8.99 0.78 -13.15
CA ARG A 144 9.22 2.23 -12.96
C ARG A 144 8.16 2.91 -12.09
N TRP A 145 7.03 2.23 -11.81
CA TRP A 145 5.91 2.83 -11.08
C TRP A 145 6.08 2.79 -9.57
N ASP A 146 6.82 1.79 -9.07
CA ASP A 146 7.03 1.62 -7.64
C ASP A 146 8.33 0.84 -7.39
N PRO A 147 9.16 1.22 -6.38
CA PRO A 147 10.43 0.55 -6.08
C PRO A 147 10.28 -0.90 -5.62
N PHE A 148 9.09 -1.29 -5.17
CA PHE A 148 8.79 -2.66 -4.76
C PHE A 148 8.30 -3.55 -5.90
N PHE A 149 8.07 -2.99 -7.11
CA PHE A 149 7.68 -3.78 -8.26
C PHE A 149 8.86 -4.50 -8.87
N LYS A 150 8.67 -5.80 -9.13
CA LYS A 150 9.61 -6.65 -9.85
C LYS A 150 9.15 -6.79 -11.31
N ASP A 151 10.06 -7.11 -12.23
CA ASP A 151 9.72 -7.33 -13.65
C ASP A 151 8.61 -8.38 -13.82
N PHE A 152 8.59 -9.41 -12.95
CA PHE A 152 7.52 -10.38 -12.90
C PHE A 152 7.02 -10.53 -11.47
N MET A 153 5.71 -10.38 -11.27
CA MET A 153 5.06 -10.54 -9.97
C MET A 153 3.91 -11.54 -10.06
N THR A 154 3.86 -12.42 -9.08
CA THR A 154 2.76 -13.37 -8.89
C THR A 154 1.61 -12.72 -8.13
N LEU A 155 0.46 -13.38 -8.12
CA LEU A 155 -0.68 -12.96 -7.30
C LEU A 155 -0.29 -12.95 -5.81
N ALA A 156 0.54 -13.89 -5.37
CA ALA A 156 1.10 -13.92 -4.02
C ALA A 156 1.96 -12.70 -3.72
N ASP A 157 2.80 -12.25 -4.67
CA ASP A 157 3.59 -11.02 -4.50
C ASP A 157 2.69 -9.79 -4.35
N ILE A 158 1.58 -9.72 -5.11
CA ILE A 158 0.64 -8.60 -5.06
C ILE A 158 -0.09 -8.52 -3.72
N TYR A 159 -0.42 -9.65 -3.09
CA TYR A 159 -1.00 -9.64 -1.74
C TYR A 159 -0.01 -9.17 -0.67
N ARG A 160 1.30 -9.40 -0.84
CA ARG A 160 2.35 -8.94 0.10
C ARG A 160 2.77 -7.48 -0.12
N TYR A 161 2.66 -7.00 -1.35
CA TYR A 161 3.14 -5.68 -1.75
C TYR A 161 2.59 -4.52 -0.89
N PRO A 162 1.28 -4.40 -0.58
CA PRO A 162 0.76 -3.22 0.09
C PRO A 162 1.31 -3.05 1.51
N THR A 163 1.64 -4.13 2.21
CA THR A 163 2.29 -4.05 3.53
C THR A 163 3.71 -3.51 3.42
N GLN A 164 4.49 -3.95 2.43
CA GLN A 164 5.84 -3.43 2.19
C GLN A 164 5.81 -1.93 1.88
N HIS A 165 4.88 -1.50 1.04
CA HIS A 165 4.63 -0.11 0.69
C HIS A 165 4.19 0.72 1.92
N PHE A 166 3.30 0.17 2.74
CA PHE A 166 2.86 0.77 3.99
C PHE A 166 4.03 0.99 4.96
N ASP A 167 4.82 -0.05 5.22
CA ASP A 167 5.95 0.00 6.16
C ASP A 167 7.04 0.99 5.71
N PHE A 168 7.24 1.12 4.39
CA PHE A 168 8.15 2.11 3.84
C PHE A 168 7.67 3.54 4.14
N HIS A 169 6.41 3.85 3.87
CA HIS A 169 5.86 5.17 4.08
C HIS A 169 5.60 5.50 5.56
N HIS A 170 5.32 4.49 6.39
CA HIS A 170 5.18 4.67 7.83
C HIS A 170 6.42 5.33 8.46
N ARG A 171 7.63 4.94 8.02
CA ARG A 171 8.90 5.54 8.48
C ARG A 171 9.11 6.99 8.05
N GLN A 172 8.37 7.48 7.10
CA GLN A 172 8.44 8.86 6.59
C GLN A 172 7.48 9.82 7.31
N LEU A 173 6.54 9.30 8.08
CA LEU A 173 5.64 10.11 8.89
C LEU A 173 6.43 10.86 9.99
N THR A 174 5.95 12.06 10.30
CA THR A 174 6.47 12.92 11.38
C THR A 174 5.43 13.12 12.47
N LEU A 175 4.55 12.13 12.65
CA LEU A 175 3.61 12.08 13.77
C LEU A 175 4.41 11.78 15.03
N ASP A 176 4.24 12.59 16.09
CA ASP A 176 4.91 12.34 17.34
C ASP A 176 4.37 11.02 17.92
N SER A 177 5.23 10.02 17.95
CA SER A 177 5.06 8.91 18.88
C SER A 177 5.12 9.53 20.29
N ASP A 178 4.23 9.17 21.17
CA ASP A 178 4.10 9.70 22.53
C ASP A 178 5.31 9.36 23.46
N ASP A 179 6.49 9.17 22.91
CA ASP A 179 7.73 8.84 23.62
C ASP A 179 8.42 10.04 24.29
N GLY A 180 7.76 11.21 24.38
CA GLY A 180 8.43 12.45 24.82
C GLY A 180 7.72 13.32 25.86
N ARG A 181 6.60 12.91 26.46
CA ARG A 181 5.96 13.71 27.52
C ARG A 181 6.29 13.24 28.94
N GLY A 182 7.56 13.08 29.23
CA GLY A 182 8.01 12.67 30.55
C GLY A 182 9.37 13.23 30.92
N GLY A 183 9.52 14.57 30.92
CA GLY A 183 10.77 15.18 31.36
C GLY A 183 10.59 16.69 31.60
N LYS A 184 9.83 17.09 32.62
CA LYS A 184 10.03 18.42 33.21
C LYS A 184 11.42 18.42 33.87
N PRO A 185 12.31 19.38 33.58
CA PRO A 185 13.43 19.63 34.45
C PRO A 185 12.90 20.22 35.74
N GLU A 186 13.06 19.52 36.85
CA GLU A 186 13.00 20.16 38.19
C GLU A 186 14.14 21.17 38.25
N VAL A 187 13.73 22.42 38.35
CA VAL A 187 14.64 23.52 38.71
C VAL A 187 14.76 23.50 40.21
N SER A 188 15.92 23.21 40.73
CA SER A 188 16.41 23.52 42.08
C SER A 188 17.26 24.78 42.04
#